data_c53fd604d3b17796547f7d3926332fac
#
_entry.id   c53fd604d3b17796547f7d3926332fac
#
_cell.length_a   1.000
_cell.length_b   1.000
_cell.length_c   1.000
_cell.angle_alpha   90.00
_cell.angle_beta   90.00
_cell.angle_gamma   90.00
#
_symmetry.space_group_name_H-M   'P 1'
#
loop_
_entity.id
_entity.type
_entity.pdbx_description
1 polymer ?
#
loop_
_entity_poly.entity_id
_entity_poly.type
_entity_poly.pdbx_seq_one_letter_code
_entity_poly.pdbx_strand_id
1 'polypeptide(L)'
;TIKKKEARHTEMKREMVAMIGGFHKGRELNQESYFGCDTGDDWTLHHGDCVEVAKRIEDDTIGFSVYSPPFSNLYIYSDSAYDMGNSANDDEFFAHYGYLAEQLYRITKPGRLTAIHCKDLPMYKGRDGAAGLKDFPGDIIRMYESKGWQFHSRVTIWKDPVIEMQRTKNHGLLYKQLCKDSAASRQGMADY
;
A
#
# COMPACT_ATOMS: atom_id res chain seq x y z
N THR A 1 -25.54 13.80 8.60
CA THR A 1 -25.54 15.20 8.11
C THR A 1 -24.15 15.57 7.63
N ILE A 2 -24.05 16.38 6.57
CA ILE A 2 -22.80 16.79 5.90
C ILE A 2 -21.76 17.29 6.92
N LYS A 3 -22.16 18.18 7.85
CA LYS A 3 -21.29 18.71 8.91
C LYS A 3 -20.63 17.63 9.79
N LYS A 4 -21.32 16.51 10.04
CA LYS A 4 -20.76 15.40 10.83
C LYS A 4 -19.73 14.60 10.04
N LYS A 5 -19.90 14.50 8.71
CA LYS A 5 -18.92 13.88 7.79
C LYS A 5 -17.68 14.77 7.64
N GLU A 6 -17.85 16.09 7.52
CA GLU A 6 -16.73 17.05 7.43
C GLU A 6 -15.89 17.09 8.72
N ALA A 7 -16.54 17.07 9.89
CA ALA A 7 -15.83 17.04 11.17
C ALA A 7 -15.01 15.77 11.34
N ARG A 8 -15.58 14.59 10.99
CA ARG A 8 -14.86 13.31 11.03
C ARG A 8 -13.69 13.28 10.02
N HIS A 9 -13.87 13.93 8.88
CA HIS A 9 -12.82 14.08 7.88
C HIS A 9 -11.64 14.92 8.37
N THR A 10 -11.93 16.06 8.98
CA THR A 10 -10.90 16.96 9.52
C THR A 10 -10.14 16.31 10.66
N GLU A 11 -10.82 15.53 11.51
CA GLU A 11 -10.21 14.77 12.59
C GLU A 11 -9.27 13.68 12.02
N MET A 12 -9.74 12.91 11.05
CA MET A 12 -8.95 11.89 10.37
C MET A 12 -7.68 12.46 9.72
N LYS A 13 -7.77 13.64 9.06
CA LYS A 13 -6.59 14.34 8.53
C LYS A 13 -5.61 14.72 9.64
N ARG A 14 -6.10 15.22 10.75
CA ARG A 14 -5.27 15.60 11.90
C ARG A 14 -4.55 14.37 12.48
N GLU A 15 -5.26 13.27 12.67
CA GLU A 15 -4.68 12.04 13.17
C GLU A 15 -3.61 11.51 12.22
N MET A 16 -3.87 11.50 10.91
CA MET A 16 -2.93 11.06 9.89
C MET A 16 -1.65 11.89 9.89
N VAL A 17 -1.77 13.22 9.87
CA VAL A 17 -0.62 14.14 9.90
C VAL A 17 0.12 14.08 11.23
N ALA A 18 -0.58 13.90 12.36
CA ALA A 18 0.03 13.77 13.67
C ALA A 18 0.84 12.48 13.82
N MET A 19 0.35 11.36 13.25
CA MET A 19 1.10 10.11 13.22
C MET A 19 2.41 10.26 12.45
N ILE A 20 2.37 10.83 11.24
CA ILE A 20 3.56 11.05 10.41
C ILE A 20 4.54 12.02 11.06
N GLY A 21 4.05 13.14 11.62
CA GLY A 21 4.87 14.17 12.24
C GLY A 21 5.65 13.71 13.48
N GLY A 22 5.20 12.65 14.16
CA GLY A 22 5.86 12.11 15.34
C GLY A 22 7.11 11.27 15.05
N PHE A 23 7.26 10.73 13.83
CA PHE A 23 8.28 9.74 13.50
C PHE A 23 9.40 10.27 12.61
N HIS A 24 9.20 11.34 11.86
CA HIS A 24 10.22 11.91 10.98
C HIS A 24 11.09 12.94 11.68
N LYS A 25 11.88 12.52 12.67
CA LYS A 25 12.90 13.39 13.26
C LYS A 25 13.90 13.83 12.17
N GLY A 26 13.77 15.08 11.72
CA GLY A 26 14.73 15.75 10.84
C GLY A 26 14.31 15.93 9.39
N ARG A 27 13.10 15.53 8.99
CA ARG A 27 12.56 15.78 7.65
C ARG A 27 11.25 16.54 7.75
N GLU A 28 11.20 17.74 7.20
CA GLU A 28 9.95 18.45 7.01
C GLU A 28 9.19 17.82 5.83
N LEU A 29 7.97 17.36 6.10
CA LEU A 29 7.08 16.84 5.07
C LEU A 29 6.12 17.93 4.60
N ASN A 30 5.91 18.02 3.30
CA ASN A 30 4.94 18.92 2.72
C ASN A 30 3.52 18.47 3.09
N GLN A 31 2.75 19.37 3.69
CA GLN A 31 1.35 19.13 4.08
C GLN A 31 0.35 19.72 3.06
N GLU A 32 0.81 20.31 1.98
CA GLU A 32 -0.06 20.81 0.93
C GLU A 32 -0.66 19.65 0.14
N SER A 33 -1.98 19.63 0.00
CA SER A 33 -2.67 18.70 -0.87
C SER A 33 -2.87 19.35 -2.24
N TYR A 34 -2.24 18.78 -3.26
CA TYR A 34 -2.52 19.14 -4.65
C TYR A 34 -3.73 18.36 -5.17
N PHE A 35 -4.56 19.00 -5.96
CA PHE A 35 -5.64 18.34 -6.67
C PHE A 35 -5.72 18.88 -8.10
N GLY A 36 -5.45 17.99 -9.07
CA GLY A 36 -5.64 18.21 -10.49
C GLY A 36 -6.64 17.20 -11.06
N CYS A 37 -7.36 17.59 -12.09
CA CYS A 37 -8.29 16.72 -12.79
C CYS A 37 -8.21 16.99 -14.29
N ASP A 38 -8.15 15.91 -15.08
CA ASP A 38 -8.24 15.93 -16.53
C ASP A 38 -9.27 14.89 -16.99
N THR A 39 -9.98 15.15 -18.08
CA THR A 39 -11.09 14.32 -18.54
C THR A 39 -11.04 14.10 -20.04
N GLY A 40 -11.36 12.88 -20.48
CA GLY A 40 -11.65 12.53 -21.87
C GLY A 40 -13.10 12.05 -22.02
N ASP A 41 -13.42 11.45 -23.16
CA ASP A 41 -14.79 11.03 -23.48
C ASP A 41 -15.31 9.97 -22.49
N ASP A 42 -14.47 9.05 -22.06
CA ASP A 42 -14.81 7.88 -21.20
C ASP A 42 -13.84 7.66 -20.03
N TRP A 43 -13.03 8.63 -19.69
CA TRP A 43 -12.11 8.54 -18.57
C TRP A 43 -12.00 9.88 -17.82
N THR A 44 -11.63 9.76 -16.57
CA THR A 44 -11.24 10.90 -15.73
C THR A 44 -9.96 10.55 -14.98
N LEU A 45 -8.95 11.40 -15.11
CA LEU A 45 -7.70 11.28 -14.39
C LEU A 45 -7.68 12.29 -13.23
N HIS A 46 -7.50 11.79 -12.03
CA HIS A 46 -7.31 12.61 -10.85
C HIS A 46 -5.85 12.55 -10.40
N HIS A 47 -5.21 13.70 -10.26
CA HIS A 47 -3.89 13.83 -9.66
C HIS A 47 -4.03 14.43 -8.27
N GLY A 48 -3.83 13.63 -7.23
CA GLY A 48 -3.99 14.06 -5.84
C GLY A 48 -3.92 12.91 -4.85
N ASP A 49 -4.17 13.19 -3.59
CA ASP A 49 -4.29 12.17 -2.56
C ASP A 49 -5.47 11.24 -2.88
N CYS A 50 -5.20 9.93 -2.94
CA CYS A 50 -6.20 8.94 -3.36
C CYS A 50 -7.38 8.82 -2.38
N VAL A 51 -7.17 9.07 -1.10
CA VAL A 51 -8.24 9.09 -0.08
C VAL A 51 -9.16 10.29 -0.31
N GLU A 52 -8.58 11.46 -0.58
CA GLU A 52 -9.34 12.68 -0.85
C GLU A 52 -10.11 12.60 -2.17
N VAL A 53 -9.52 11.99 -3.19
CA VAL A 53 -10.20 11.72 -4.47
C VAL A 53 -11.35 10.75 -4.26
N ALA A 54 -11.11 9.62 -3.59
CA ALA A 54 -12.14 8.61 -3.34
C ALA A 54 -13.35 9.17 -2.58
N LYS A 55 -13.16 10.12 -1.65
CA LYS A 55 -14.25 10.79 -0.93
C LYS A 55 -15.22 11.56 -1.82
N ARG A 56 -14.79 11.98 -3.01
CA ARG A 56 -15.62 12.73 -3.97
C ARG A 56 -16.47 11.82 -4.85
N ILE A 57 -16.15 10.53 -4.86
CA ILE A 57 -16.91 9.51 -5.60
C ILE A 57 -18.14 9.13 -4.78
N GLU A 58 -19.29 8.99 -5.44
CA GLU A 58 -20.54 8.59 -4.81
C GLU A 58 -20.49 7.15 -4.30
N ASP A 59 -21.30 6.87 -3.27
CA ASP A 59 -21.44 5.53 -2.70
C ASP A 59 -21.96 4.57 -3.77
N ASP A 60 -21.49 3.31 -3.73
CA ASP A 60 -22.00 2.22 -4.58
C ASP A 60 -21.97 2.50 -6.10
N THR A 61 -20.97 3.25 -6.59
CA THR A 61 -20.85 3.57 -8.03
C THR A 61 -19.80 2.76 -8.77
N ILE A 62 -18.75 2.30 -8.07
CA ILE A 62 -17.61 1.62 -8.69
C ILE A 62 -17.90 0.14 -8.89
N GLY A 63 -17.78 -0.35 -10.11
CA GLY A 63 -17.96 -1.76 -10.46
C GLY A 63 -16.73 -2.63 -10.25
N PHE A 64 -15.53 -2.06 -10.35
CA PHE A 64 -14.26 -2.77 -10.15
C PHE A 64 -13.14 -1.76 -9.92
N SER A 65 -12.23 -2.06 -9.01
CA SER A 65 -11.00 -1.30 -8.85
C SER A 65 -9.78 -2.21 -8.90
N VAL A 66 -8.68 -1.70 -9.51
CA VAL A 66 -7.40 -2.39 -9.59
C VAL A 66 -6.27 -1.43 -9.34
N TYR A 67 -5.34 -1.78 -8.46
CA TYR A 67 -4.22 -0.93 -8.12
C TYR A 67 -3.13 -1.70 -7.37
N SER A 68 -1.97 -1.06 -7.22
CA SER A 68 -0.86 -1.54 -6.40
C SER A 68 -0.56 -0.48 -5.33
N PRO A 69 -0.70 -0.78 -4.04
CA PRO A 69 -0.32 0.16 -3.00
C PRO A 69 1.21 0.30 -2.92
N PRO A 70 1.74 1.31 -2.24
CA PRO A 70 3.12 1.28 -1.79
C PRO A 70 3.38 0.00 -0.98
N PHE A 71 4.58 -0.56 -1.10
CA PHE A 71 4.96 -1.77 -0.36
C PHE A 71 5.54 -1.38 1.00
N SER A 72 4.66 -0.96 1.92
CA SER A 72 5.05 -0.39 3.20
C SER A 72 6.02 0.79 2.99
N ASN A 73 7.02 0.93 3.83
CA ASN A 73 8.08 1.96 3.75
C ASN A 73 9.28 1.56 2.88
N LEU A 74 9.09 0.64 1.93
CA LEU A 74 10.18 0.16 1.08
C LEU A 74 10.71 1.24 0.12
N TYR A 75 9.81 2.10 -0.37
CA TYR A 75 10.13 3.22 -1.26
C TYR A 75 9.39 4.48 -0.81
N ILE A 76 10.08 5.61 -0.90
CA ILE A 76 9.51 6.95 -0.72
C ILE A 76 9.28 7.52 -2.11
N TYR A 77 8.06 7.92 -2.41
CA TYR A 77 7.68 8.44 -3.72
C TYR A 77 7.66 9.96 -3.78
N SER A 78 7.40 10.61 -2.65
CA SER A 78 7.37 12.06 -2.53
C SER A 78 7.76 12.52 -1.12
N ASP A 79 7.83 13.83 -0.91
CA ASP A 79 7.99 14.46 0.41
C ASP A 79 6.64 14.84 1.05
N SER A 80 5.53 14.37 0.47
CA SER A 80 4.19 14.62 0.99
C SER A 80 3.92 13.82 2.27
N ALA A 81 3.29 14.47 3.25
CA ALA A 81 2.78 13.81 4.44
C ALA A 81 1.65 12.80 4.14
N TYR A 82 1.05 12.88 2.96
CA TYR A 82 0.01 11.97 2.48
C TYR A 82 0.54 10.76 1.72
N ASP A 83 1.84 10.73 1.43
CA ASP A 83 2.47 9.57 0.80
C ASP A 83 2.66 8.46 1.84
N MET A 84 1.91 7.36 1.68
CA MET A 84 1.96 6.20 2.56
C MET A 84 3.36 5.55 2.62
N GLY A 85 4.20 5.75 1.58
CA GLY A 85 5.60 5.31 1.56
C GLY A 85 6.49 6.03 2.58
N ASN A 86 6.03 7.14 3.15
CA ASN A 86 6.71 7.87 4.23
C ASN A 86 6.43 7.31 5.62
N SER A 87 5.61 6.27 5.77
CA SER A 87 5.29 5.64 7.05
C SER A 87 6.56 5.11 7.74
N ALA A 88 6.69 5.33 9.03
CA ALA A 88 7.87 4.92 9.80
C ALA A 88 7.97 3.41 10.00
N ASN A 89 6.82 2.74 10.06
CA ASN A 89 6.70 1.30 10.26
C ASN A 89 5.40 0.77 9.63
N ASP A 90 5.21 -0.54 9.70
CA ASP A 90 4.06 -1.20 9.10
C ASP A 90 2.74 -0.84 9.78
N ASP A 91 2.72 -0.65 11.10
CA ASP A 91 1.49 -0.30 11.83
C ASP A 91 0.98 1.06 11.35
N GLU A 92 1.87 2.02 11.20
CA GLU A 92 1.54 3.33 10.64
C GLU A 92 1.09 3.22 9.18
N PHE A 93 1.80 2.44 8.37
CA PHE A 93 1.42 2.20 6.99
C PHE A 93 0.00 1.62 6.89
N PHE A 94 -0.31 0.57 7.66
CA PHE A 94 -1.64 -0.04 7.61
C PHE A 94 -2.72 0.84 8.21
N ALA A 95 -2.41 1.69 9.19
CA ALA A 95 -3.34 2.69 9.67
C ALA A 95 -3.74 3.69 8.56
N HIS A 96 -2.76 4.21 7.81
CA HIS A 96 -3.01 5.10 6.66
C HIS A 96 -3.73 4.39 5.52
N TYR A 97 -3.28 3.20 5.16
CA TYR A 97 -3.89 2.42 4.08
C TYR A 97 -5.35 2.04 4.41
N GLY A 98 -5.65 1.83 5.68
CA GLY A 98 -7.00 1.57 6.16
C GLY A 98 -8.00 2.66 5.78
N TYR A 99 -7.60 3.94 5.70
CA TYR A 99 -8.48 5.02 5.25
C TYR A 99 -8.88 4.86 3.77
N LEU A 100 -7.95 4.45 2.92
CA LEU A 100 -8.27 4.15 1.52
C LEU A 100 -9.19 2.93 1.42
N ALA A 101 -8.91 1.87 2.18
CA ALA A 101 -9.73 0.65 2.17
C ALA A 101 -11.19 0.92 2.59
N GLU A 102 -11.42 1.82 3.55
CA GLU A 102 -12.76 2.28 3.95
C GLU A 102 -13.47 3.03 2.82
N GLN A 103 -12.77 3.93 2.12
CA GLN A 103 -13.35 4.66 1.00
C GLN A 103 -13.65 3.72 -0.17
N LEU A 104 -12.76 2.80 -0.49
CA LEU A 104 -12.99 1.80 -1.52
C LEU A 104 -14.20 0.91 -1.18
N TYR A 105 -14.38 0.53 0.09
CA TYR A 105 -15.55 -0.22 0.53
C TYR A 105 -16.85 0.56 0.30
N ARG A 106 -16.86 1.85 0.64
CA ARG A 106 -18.02 2.72 0.48
C ARG A 106 -18.44 2.92 -0.98
N ILE A 107 -17.46 3.14 -1.88
CA ILE A 107 -17.73 3.46 -3.29
C ILE A 107 -17.96 2.23 -4.17
N THR A 108 -17.54 1.05 -3.72
CA THR A 108 -17.69 -0.19 -4.49
C THR A 108 -19.09 -0.73 -4.36
N LYS A 109 -19.72 -1.04 -5.49
CA LYS A 109 -21.06 -1.65 -5.53
C LYS A 109 -21.05 -2.99 -4.77
N PRO A 110 -22.13 -3.31 -4.03
CA PRO A 110 -22.27 -4.61 -3.37
C PRO A 110 -22.04 -5.79 -4.33
N GLY A 111 -21.30 -6.79 -3.87
CA GLY A 111 -20.95 -7.97 -4.67
C GLY A 111 -19.92 -7.74 -5.77
N ARG A 112 -19.23 -6.60 -5.77
CA ARG A 112 -18.17 -6.29 -6.72
C ARG A 112 -16.78 -6.45 -6.05
N LEU A 113 -15.75 -6.46 -6.87
CA LEU A 113 -14.39 -6.80 -6.48
C LEU A 113 -13.46 -5.60 -6.51
N THR A 114 -12.45 -5.63 -5.62
CA THR A 114 -11.21 -4.87 -5.75
C THR A 114 -10.05 -5.84 -5.93
N ALA A 115 -9.13 -5.53 -6.84
CA ALA A 115 -7.93 -6.33 -7.09
C ALA A 115 -6.70 -5.53 -6.65
N ILE A 116 -5.88 -6.12 -5.80
CA ILE A 116 -4.70 -5.48 -5.22
C ILE A 116 -3.47 -6.27 -5.64
N HIS A 117 -2.60 -5.64 -6.44
CA HIS A 117 -1.32 -6.22 -6.79
C HIS A 117 -0.30 -5.98 -5.68
N CYS A 118 0.24 -7.03 -5.13
CA CYS A 118 1.24 -6.98 -4.07
C CYS A 118 2.18 -8.19 -4.11
N LYS A 119 3.14 -8.24 -3.20
CA LYS A 119 4.04 -9.38 -3.02
C LYS A 119 4.58 -9.41 -1.59
N ASP A 120 5.16 -10.54 -1.21
CA ASP A 120 5.92 -10.65 0.03
C ASP A 120 7.08 -9.66 0.08
N LEU A 121 7.36 -9.14 1.25
CA LEU A 121 8.45 -8.18 1.45
C LEU A 121 9.69 -8.84 2.05
N PRO A 122 10.90 -8.47 1.56
CA PRO A 122 12.12 -9.01 2.10
C PRO A 122 12.40 -8.48 3.51
N MET A 123 12.79 -9.37 4.40
CA MET A 123 13.33 -9.05 5.71
C MET A 123 14.85 -9.13 5.68
N TYR A 124 15.50 -8.17 6.31
CA TYR A 124 16.95 -8.07 6.38
C TYR A 124 17.42 -8.16 7.83
N LYS A 125 18.40 -9.02 8.11
CA LYS A 125 18.92 -9.24 9.47
C LYS A 125 19.30 -7.95 10.20
N GLY A 126 19.89 -6.98 9.49
CA GLY A 126 20.34 -5.70 10.09
C GLY A 126 19.19 -4.74 10.44
N ARG A 127 18.04 -4.86 9.76
CA ARG A 127 16.86 -4.02 9.98
C ARG A 127 15.80 -4.73 10.82
N ASP A 128 15.55 -6.00 10.50
CA ASP A 128 14.40 -6.76 10.98
C ASP A 128 14.78 -7.85 12.00
N GLY A 129 16.09 -7.93 12.36
CA GLY A 129 16.61 -8.94 13.30
C GLY A 129 16.80 -10.33 12.72
N ALA A 130 16.09 -10.68 11.65
CA ALA A 130 16.17 -11.94 10.93
C ALA A 130 16.10 -11.71 9.42
N ALA A 131 16.69 -12.63 8.64
CA ALA A 131 16.48 -12.68 7.20
C ALA A 131 15.29 -13.59 6.88
N GLY A 132 14.42 -13.17 5.95
CA GLY A 132 13.23 -13.93 5.59
C GLY A 132 12.31 -13.15 4.67
N LEU A 133 11.06 -13.56 4.65
CA LEU A 133 9.97 -12.88 3.96
C LEU A 133 8.89 -12.50 4.98
N LYS A 134 8.30 -11.34 4.77
CA LYS A 134 7.13 -10.88 5.46
C LYS A 134 5.91 -11.13 4.58
N ASP A 135 4.87 -11.76 5.14
CA ASP A 135 3.59 -12.01 4.49
C ASP A 135 2.77 -10.70 4.35
N PHE A 136 3.25 -9.79 3.52
CA PHE A 136 2.58 -8.52 3.26
C PHE A 136 1.21 -8.69 2.58
N PRO A 137 1.03 -9.63 1.62
CA PRO A 137 -0.30 -9.93 1.09
C PRO A 137 -1.30 -10.39 2.15
N GLY A 138 -0.88 -11.21 3.11
CA GLY A 138 -1.72 -11.62 4.23
C GLY A 138 -2.06 -10.46 5.16
N ASP A 139 -1.12 -9.55 5.41
CA ASP A 139 -1.40 -8.33 6.21
C ASP A 139 -2.44 -7.44 5.52
N ILE A 140 -2.35 -7.26 4.19
CA ILE A 140 -3.36 -6.55 3.39
C ILE A 140 -4.74 -7.21 3.54
N ILE A 141 -4.83 -8.54 3.39
CA ILE A 141 -6.09 -9.27 3.51
C ILE A 141 -6.71 -9.02 4.89
N ARG A 142 -5.94 -9.19 5.96
CA ARG A 142 -6.41 -8.98 7.34
C ARG A 142 -6.90 -7.55 7.58
N MET A 143 -6.18 -6.56 7.05
CA MET A 143 -6.58 -5.16 7.15
C MET A 143 -7.88 -4.90 6.39
N TYR A 144 -8.04 -5.41 5.17
CA TYR A 144 -9.27 -5.28 4.38
C TYR A 144 -10.46 -5.95 5.07
N GLU A 145 -10.30 -7.16 5.59
CA GLU A 145 -11.34 -7.86 6.35
C GLU A 145 -11.78 -7.06 7.58
N SER A 146 -10.86 -6.39 8.27
CA SER A 146 -11.17 -5.50 9.38
C SER A 146 -12.03 -4.29 8.99
N LYS A 147 -12.07 -3.94 7.68
CA LYS A 147 -12.87 -2.85 7.10
C LYS A 147 -14.18 -3.33 6.48
N GLY A 148 -14.52 -4.61 6.61
CA GLY A 148 -15.77 -5.20 6.13
C GLY A 148 -15.70 -5.91 4.78
N TRP A 149 -14.54 -5.93 4.14
CA TRP A 149 -14.31 -6.70 2.93
C TRP A 149 -14.28 -8.21 3.21
N GLN A 150 -14.52 -9.00 2.18
CA GLN A 150 -14.37 -10.45 2.23
C GLN A 150 -13.27 -10.88 1.27
N PHE A 151 -12.34 -11.70 1.76
CA PHE A 151 -11.34 -12.31 0.88
C PHE A 151 -12.01 -13.27 -0.09
N HIS A 152 -11.84 -13.01 -1.39
CA HIS A 152 -12.44 -13.83 -2.44
C HIS A 152 -11.46 -14.86 -3.00
N SER A 153 -10.30 -14.42 -3.46
CA SER A 153 -9.32 -15.30 -4.11
C SER A 153 -7.94 -14.64 -4.20
N ARG A 154 -6.94 -15.47 -4.46
CA ARG A 154 -5.58 -15.01 -4.76
C ARG A 154 -5.19 -15.54 -6.14
N VAL A 155 -4.68 -14.64 -6.98
CA VAL A 155 -4.13 -14.98 -8.29
C VAL A 155 -2.62 -14.82 -8.23
N THR A 156 -1.89 -15.90 -8.45
CA THR A 156 -0.43 -15.86 -8.48
C THR A 156 0.04 -15.40 -9.86
N ILE A 157 0.79 -14.31 -9.90
CA ILE A 157 1.46 -13.82 -11.10
C ILE A 157 2.83 -14.48 -11.15
N TRP A 158 2.95 -15.50 -11.99
CA TRP A 158 4.21 -16.21 -12.13
C TRP A 158 5.24 -15.36 -12.87
N LYS A 159 6.45 -15.30 -12.33
CA LYS A 159 7.60 -14.64 -12.93
C LYS A 159 8.76 -15.62 -13.05
N ASP A 160 9.58 -15.46 -14.09
CA ASP A 160 10.81 -16.24 -14.21
C ASP A 160 11.74 -15.96 -13.02
N PRO A 161 12.09 -16.96 -12.20
CA PRO A 161 12.88 -16.76 -10.98
C PRO A 161 14.27 -16.17 -11.26
N VAL A 162 14.86 -16.47 -12.42
CA VAL A 162 16.19 -15.98 -12.81
C VAL A 162 16.14 -14.50 -13.16
N ILE A 163 15.10 -14.09 -13.90
CA ILE A 163 14.89 -12.68 -14.26
C ILE A 163 14.58 -11.86 -13.00
N GLU A 164 13.70 -12.35 -12.15
CA GLU A 164 13.34 -11.66 -10.90
C GLU A 164 14.55 -11.54 -9.95
N MET A 165 15.39 -12.57 -9.90
CA MET A 165 16.64 -12.55 -9.14
C MET A 165 17.61 -11.44 -9.61
N GLN A 166 17.74 -11.27 -10.92
CA GLN A 166 18.60 -10.22 -11.49
C GLN A 166 18.07 -8.82 -11.15
N ARG A 167 16.76 -8.66 -11.18
CA ARG A 167 16.09 -7.39 -10.92
C ARG A 167 16.15 -6.96 -9.45
N THR A 168 15.96 -7.90 -8.53
CA THR A 168 15.86 -7.58 -7.10
C THR A 168 17.18 -7.70 -6.34
N LYS A 169 18.20 -8.33 -6.93
CA LYS A 169 19.55 -8.62 -6.36
C LYS A 169 19.57 -9.33 -5.00
N ASN A 170 18.46 -9.36 -4.29
CA ASN A 170 18.32 -9.83 -2.91
C ASN A 170 17.62 -11.19 -2.79
N HIS A 171 16.91 -11.62 -3.82
CA HIS A 171 16.05 -12.78 -3.80
C HIS A 171 16.29 -13.66 -5.00
N GLY A 172 17.21 -14.57 -4.88
CA GLY A 172 17.51 -15.57 -5.90
C GLY A 172 18.55 -16.54 -5.40
N LEU A 173 18.54 -17.74 -5.94
CA LEU A 173 19.60 -18.72 -5.71
C LEU A 173 20.87 -18.25 -6.42
N LEU A 174 21.81 -17.67 -5.68
CA LEU A 174 23.14 -17.41 -6.18
C LEU A 174 24.09 -18.49 -5.67
N TYR A 175 24.81 -19.14 -6.56
CA TYR A 175 25.83 -20.14 -6.25
C TYR A 175 26.80 -19.66 -5.16
N LYS A 176 27.23 -18.40 -5.19
CA LYS A 176 28.09 -17.80 -4.16
C LYS A 176 27.47 -17.78 -2.75
N GLN A 177 26.15 -17.77 -2.63
CA GLN A 177 25.46 -17.82 -1.34
C GLN A 177 25.39 -19.24 -0.79
N LEU A 178 25.18 -20.21 -1.67
CA LEU A 178 25.25 -21.61 -1.31
C LEU A 178 26.66 -22.01 -0.85
N CYS A 179 27.69 -21.53 -1.56
CA CYS A 179 29.09 -21.79 -1.20
C CYS A 179 29.55 -21.08 0.09
N LYS A 180 28.83 -20.06 0.56
CA LYS A 180 29.17 -19.33 1.79
C LYS A 180 28.46 -19.85 3.03
N ASP A 181 27.76 -20.97 2.93
CA ASP A 181 26.94 -21.51 4.02
C ASP A 181 26.05 -20.43 4.66
N SER A 182 25.48 -19.57 3.82
CA SER A 182 24.61 -18.48 4.25
C SER A 182 23.25 -19.06 4.59
N ALA A 183 22.77 -18.82 5.82
CA ALA A 183 21.43 -19.19 6.25
C ALA A 183 20.29 -18.48 5.46
N ALA A 184 20.61 -17.52 4.61
CA ALA A 184 19.69 -16.82 3.75
C ALA A 184 19.67 -17.46 2.35
N SER A 185 18.76 -18.37 2.10
CA SER A 185 18.44 -18.78 0.73
C SER A 185 17.68 -17.63 0.05
N ARG A 186 18.16 -17.21 -1.12
CA ARG A 186 17.44 -16.27 -1.96
C ARG A 186 16.46 -17.04 -2.81
N GLN A 187 15.19 -16.74 -2.68
CA GLN A 187 14.13 -17.34 -3.48
C GLN A 187 13.54 -16.31 -4.43
N GLY A 188 13.15 -16.73 -5.61
CA GLY A 188 12.30 -15.93 -6.48
C GLY A 188 10.95 -15.77 -5.81
N MET A 189 10.43 -14.54 -5.78
CA MET A 189 9.12 -14.24 -5.21
C MET A 189 8.09 -14.08 -6.33
N ALA A 190 6.93 -14.68 -6.14
CA ALA A 190 5.77 -14.40 -6.97
C ALA A 190 5.14 -13.06 -6.55
N ASP A 191 4.44 -12.41 -7.48
CA ASP A 191 3.48 -11.37 -7.16
C ASP A 191 2.07 -11.98 -7.05
N TYR A 192 1.20 -11.31 -6.35
CA TYR A 192 -0.18 -11.71 -6.13
C TYR A 192 -1.15 -10.59 -6.46
#